data_6458735a63c601d05f81d7ff2e4eff11
#
_entry.id   6458735a63c601d05f81d7ff2e4eff11
#
_cell.length_a   1.000
_cell.length_b   1.000
_cell.length_c   1.000
_cell.angle_alpha   90.00
_cell.angle_beta   90.00
_cell.angle_gamma   90.00
#
_symmetry.space_group_name_H-M   'P 1'
#
loop_
_entity.id
_entity.type
_entity.pdbx_description
1 polymer ?
#
loop_
_entity_poly.entity_id
_entity_poly.type
_entity_poly.pdbx_seq_one_letter_code
_entity_poly.pdbx_strand_id
1 'polypeptide(L)'
;TLIDVSFYAYPDSMKAGLNGLKAWNSNDGKEPFRVALLGAMLELGADETALHTSIGTYADELGIDAIIAVGSAQDQHLDALAQALADGARQSQSASVDCVHDIDAAEQLVIDLARNHPDAVVLLKGSHASGLSALAERWAKN
;
A
#
# COMPACT_ATOMS: atom_id res chain seq x y z
N THR A 1 -2.04 -4.37 13.56
CA THR A 1 -0.79 -5.13 13.35
C THR A 1 -0.09 -4.67 12.07
N LEU A 2 1.17 -4.38 12.19
CA LEU A 2 2.01 -3.98 11.06
C LEU A 2 2.81 -5.19 10.59
N ILE A 3 2.72 -5.51 9.29
CA ILE A 3 3.47 -6.60 8.70
C ILE A 3 4.27 -6.10 7.50
N ASP A 4 5.41 -6.71 7.27
CA ASP A 4 6.36 -6.44 6.18
C ASP A 4 6.59 -4.94 5.94
N VAL A 5 7.72 -4.47 6.43
CA VAL A 5 8.19 -3.11 6.18
C VAL A 5 9.47 -3.22 5.37
N SER A 6 9.35 -3.02 4.06
CA SER A 6 10.48 -3.13 3.15
C SER A 6 10.51 -1.93 2.22
N PHE A 7 11.71 -1.41 1.98
CA PHE A 7 11.92 -0.24 1.14
C PHE A 7 12.68 -0.55 -0.13
N TYR A 8 12.81 -1.83 -0.45
CA TYR A 8 13.24 -2.31 -1.76
C TYR A 8 11.98 -2.73 -2.52
N ALA A 9 11.46 -1.80 -3.30
CA ALA A 9 10.18 -2.02 -3.99
C ALA A 9 10.41 -2.24 -5.48
N TYR A 10 10.14 -3.45 -5.93
CA TYR A 10 10.08 -3.85 -7.34
C TYR A 10 8.90 -4.81 -7.49
N PRO A 11 8.44 -5.08 -8.72
CA PRO A 11 7.17 -5.80 -8.90
C PRO A 11 7.05 -7.11 -8.13
N ASP A 12 8.08 -7.95 -8.16
CA ASP A 12 8.02 -9.25 -7.46
C ASP A 12 7.98 -9.09 -5.95
N SER A 13 8.72 -8.13 -5.39
CA SER A 13 8.69 -7.90 -3.94
C SER A 13 7.37 -7.29 -3.49
N MET A 14 6.76 -6.44 -4.30
CA MET A 14 5.44 -5.90 -4.02
C MET A 14 4.38 -7.01 -3.99
N LYS A 15 4.42 -7.92 -4.96
CA LYS A 15 3.51 -9.06 -5.00
C LYS A 15 3.72 -9.99 -3.81
N ALA A 16 4.98 -10.25 -3.44
CA ALA A 16 5.30 -11.08 -2.27
C ALA A 16 4.74 -10.48 -0.99
N GLY A 17 4.87 -9.17 -0.81
CA GLY A 17 4.30 -8.47 0.35
C GLY A 17 2.77 -8.57 0.38
N LEU A 18 2.13 -8.37 -0.76
CA LEU A 18 0.68 -8.49 -0.87
C LEU A 18 0.19 -9.91 -0.60
N ASN A 19 0.92 -10.93 -1.08
CA ASN A 19 0.61 -12.32 -0.79
C ASN A 19 0.74 -12.61 0.71
N GLY A 20 1.76 -12.07 1.37
CA GLY A 20 1.94 -12.19 2.81
C GLY A 20 0.80 -11.55 3.59
N LEU A 21 0.35 -10.38 3.14
CA LEU A 21 -0.80 -9.71 3.74
C LEU A 21 -2.07 -10.56 3.61
N LYS A 22 -2.31 -11.11 2.42
CA LYS A 22 -3.49 -11.95 2.18
C LYS A 22 -3.47 -13.22 3.00
N ALA A 23 -2.29 -13.82 3.18
CA ALA A 23 -2.12 -15.06 3.93
C ALA A 23 -2.15 -14.86 5.46
N TRP A 24 -1.95 -13.63 5.93
CA TRP A 24 -1.90 -13.37 7.37
C TRP A 24 -3.28 -13.54 8.00
N ASN A 25 -3.36 -14.31 9.09
CA ASN A 25 -4.59 -14.52 9.84
C ASN A 25 -4.32 -14.24 11.33
N SER A 26 -5.36 -13.79 12.02
CA SER A 26 -5.29 -13.62 13.46
C SER A 26 -5.26 -14.97 14.18
N ASN A 27 -4.85 -14.97 15.45
CA ASN A 27 -4.77 -16.21 16.24
C ASN A 27 -6.11 -16.91 16.42
N ASP A 28 -7.22 -16.20 16.28
CA ASP A 28 -8.56 -16.77 16.38
C ASP A 28 -9.09 -17.35 15.07
N GLY A 29 -8.27 -17.35 14.01
CA GLY A 29 -8.63 -17.90 12.70
C GLY A 29 -9.58 -17.04 11.89
N LYS A 30 -9.95 -15.86 12.36
CA LYS A 30 -10.80 -14.93 11.60
C LYS A 30 -9.99 -14.14 10.60
N GLU A 31 -10.60 -13.81 9.47
CA GLU A 31 -9.97 -12.94 8.51
C GLU A 31 -9.95 -11.50 9.04
N PRO A 32 -8.77 -10.85 9.08
CA PRO A 32 -8.67 -9.47 9.52
C PRO A 32 -9.10 -8.51 8.42
N PHE A 33 -9.28 -7.25 8.77
CA PHE A 33 -9.39 -6.17 7.79
C PHE A 33 -7.99 -5.86 7.27
N ARG A 34 -7.77 -6.02 5.97
CA ARG A 34 -6.44 -5.90 5.36
C ARG A 34 -6.26 -4.57 4.67
N VAL A 35 -5.19 -3.87 5.03
CA VAL A 35 -4.84 -2.56 4.48
C VAL A 35 -3.46 -2.64 3.82
N ALA A 36 -3.36 -2.25 2.56
CA ALA A 36 -2.09 -2.13 1.87
C ALA A 36 -1.76 -0.66 1.64
N LEU A 37 -0.66 -0.21 2.21
CA LEU A 37 -0.14 1.14 2.05
C LEU A 37 1.07 1.06 1.13
N LEU A 38 0.91 1.50 -0.11
CA LEU A 38 1.87 1.23 -1.18
C LEU A 38 2.44 2.52 -1.76
N GLY A 39 3.76 2.62 -1.74
CA GLY A 39 4.49 3.70 -2.39
C GLY A 39 4.99 3.30 -3.77
N ALA A 40 5.58 4.26 -4.48
CA ALA A 40 6.07 4.02 -5.83
C ALA A 40 7.29 3.10 -5.85
N MET A 41 7.40 2.32 -6.90
CA MET A 41 8.60 1.60 -7.27
C MET A 41 9.45 2.48 -8.19
N LEU A 42 10.76 2.42 -8.06
CA LEU A 42 11.66 3.25 -8.85
C LEU A 42 12.53 2.40 -9.78
N GLU A 43 13.09 3.07 -10.79
CA GLU A 43 14.06 2.47 -11.71
C GLU A 43 13.53 1.28 -12.51
N LEU A 44 12.24 1.32 -12.86
CA LEU A 44 11.60 0.24 -13.62
C LEU A 44 11.69 0.45 -15.15
N GLY A 45 12.15 1.61 -15.60
CA GLY A 45 12.27 1.90 -17.02
C GLY A 45 10.95 2.33 -17.67
N ALA A 46 10.82 2.08 -18.97
CA ALA A 46 9.71 2.60 -19.77
C ALA A 46 8.35 2.02 -19.39
N ASP A 47 8.33 0.83 -18.77
CA ASP A 47 7.09 0.14 -18.42
C ASP A 47 6.57 0.49 -17.04
N GLU A 48 7.14 1.49 -16.37
CA GLU A 48 6.85 1.78 -14.96
C GLU A 48 5.36 2.07 -14.70
N THR A 49 4.69 2.80 -15.57
CA THR A 49 3.26 3.09 -15.40
C THR A 49 2.43 1.82 -15.45
N ALA A 50 2.70 0.99 -16.47
CA ALA A 50 1.99 -0.28 -16.61
C ALA A 50 2.25 -1.24 -15.43
N LEU A 51 3.48 -1.24 -14.92
CA LEU A 51 3.84 -2.07 -13.77
C LEU A 51 3.13 -1.60 -12.50
N HIS A 52 3.02 -0.30 -12.28
CA HIS A 52 2.26 0.22 -11.13
C HIS A 52 0.78 -0.11 -11.24
N THR A 53 0.18 0.04 -12.42
CA THR A 53 -1.21 -0.36 -12.66
C THR A 53 -1.39 -1.85 -12.35
N SER A 54 -0.46 -2.70 -12.80
CA SER A 54 -0.55 -4.15 -12.59
C SER A 54 -0.49 -4.52 -11.11
N ILE A 55 0.29 -3.82 -10.31
CA ILE A 55 0.36 -4.06 -8.86
C ILE A 55 -0.97 -3.69 -8.21
N GLY A 56 -1.57 -2.57 -8.60
CA GLY A 56 -2.90 -2.20 -8.11
C GLY A 56 -3.95 -3.24 -8.45
N THR A 57 -3.96 -3.71 -9.69
CA THR A 57 -4.86 -4.78 -10.15
C THR A 57 -4.63 -6.06 -9.34
N TYR A 58 -3.37 -6.41 -9.08
CA TYR A 58 -3.03 -7.60 -8.31
C TYR A 58 -3.59 -7.52 -6.89
N ALA A 59 -3.42 -6.37 -6.22
CA ALA A 59 -3.97 -6.15 -4.88
C ALA A 59 -5.49 -6.26 -4.87
N ASP A 60 -6.15 -5.71 -5.89
CA ASP A 60 -7.59 -5.78 -6.04
C ASP A 60 -8.06 -7.23 -6.21
N GLU A 61 -7.38 -8.01 -7.05
CA GLU A 61 -7.70 -9.41 -7.29
C GLU A 61 -7.52 -10.29 -6.05
N LEU A 62 -6.56 -9.93 -5.18
CA LEU A 62 -6.36 -10.63 -3.91
C LEU A 62 -7.47 -10.36 -2.89
N GLY A 63 -8.31 -9.34 -3.13
CA GLY A 63 -9.38 -9.00 -2.21
C GLY A 63 -8.89 -8.23 -0.97
N ILE A 64 -7.85 -7.42 -1.12
CA ILE A 64 -7.40 -6.51 -0.05
C ILE A 64 -8.51 -5.49 0.21
N ASP A 65 -8.83 -5.24 1.47
CA ASP A 65 -9.99 -4.41 1.84
C ASP A 65 -9.78 -2.93 1.58
N ALA A 66 -8.60 -2.40 1.89
CA ALA A 66 -8.27 -1.01 1.64
C ALA A 66 -6.87 -0.90 1.02
N ILE A 67 -6.77 -0.13 -0.05
CA ILE A 67 -5.52 0.09 -0.78
C ILE A 67 -5.27 1.59 -0.80
N ILE A 68 -4.14 2.02 -0.26
CA ILE A 68 -3.75 3.42 -0.21
C ILE A 68 -2.46 3.59 -0.99
N ALA A 69 -2.52 4.29 -2.11
CA ALA A 69 -1.35 4.61 -2.91
C ALA A 69 -0.79 5.94 -2.45
N VAL A 70 0.51 5.98 -2.18
CA VAL A 70 1.18 7.17 -1.66
C VAL A 70 2.11 7.76 -2.72
N GLY A 71 1.78 8.95 -3.18
CA GLY A 71 2.59 9.73 -4.11
C GLY A 71 3.44 10.77 -3.38
N SER A 72 3.65 11.91 -4.01
CA SER A 72 4.41 13.01 -3.44
C SER A 72 3.89 14.34 -3.95
N ALA A 73 3.68 15.29 -3.04
CA ALA A 73 3.30 16.65 -3.42
C ALA A 73 4.46 17.41 -4.08
N GLN A 74 5.70 16.97 -3.84
CA GLN A 74 6.91 17.60 -4.38
C GLN A 74 7.44 16.94 -5.65
N ASP A 75 6.90 15.78 -6.03
CA ASP A 75 7.39 15.00 -7.17
C ASP A 75 6.21 14.50 -8.00
N GLN A 76 5.94 15.18 -9.10
CA GLN A 76 4.82 14.84 -9.98
C GLN A 76 4.96 13.45 -10.60
N HIS A 77 6.19 12.98 -10.80
CA HIS A 77 6.42 11.66 -11.35
C HIS A 77 5.97 10.56 -10.37
N LEU A 78 6.37 10.68 -9.10
CA LEU A 78 5.93 9.75 -8.06
C LEU A 78 4.42 9.79 -7.89
N ASP A 79 3.84 10.97 -7.97
CA ASP A 79 2.40 11.15 -7.85
C ASP A 79 1.64 10.46 -8.99
N ALA A 80 2.17 10.58 -10.22
CA ALA A 80 1.59 9.91 -11.38
C ALA A 80 1.66 8.38 -11.26
N LEU A 81 2.75 7.85 -10.72
CA LEU A 81 2.90 6.41 -10.51
C LEU A 81 1.93 5.91 -9.44
N ALA A 82 1.76 6.66 -8.36
CA ALA A 82 0.77 6.32 -7.33
C ALA A 82 -0.65 6.32 -7.90
N GLN A 83 -0.97 7.29 -8.76
CA GLN A 83 -2.27 7.36 -9.41
C GLN A 83 -2.50 6.14 -10.32
N ALA A 84 -1.47 5.72 -11.07
CA ALA A 84 -1.57 4.53 -11.92
C ALA A 84 -1.87 3.27 -11.08
N LEU A 85 -1.22 3.12 -9.93
CA LEU A 85 -1.47 2.01 -9.02
C LEU A 85 -2.90 2.06 -8.50
N ALA A 86 -3.36 3.23 -8.08
CA ALA A 86 -4.74 3.40 -7.58
C ALA A 86 -5.76 3.09 -8.67
N ASP A 87 -5.50 3.48 -9.91
CA ASP A 87 -6.41 3.19 -11.04
C ASP A 87 -6.54 1.69 -11.26
N GLY A 88 -5.43 0.95 -11.18
CA GLY A 88 -5.47 -0.51 -11.26
C GLY A 88 -6.26 -1.13 -10.12
N ALA A 89 -6.09 -0.61 -8.92
CA ALA A 89 -6.77 -1.12 -7.73
C ALA A 89 -8.29 -0.89 -7.75
N ARG A 90 -8.76 0.09 -8.52
CA ARG A 90 -10.19 0.43 -8.60
C ARG A 90 -10.98 -0.41 -9.60
N GLN A 91 -10.35 -1.32 -10.32
CA GLN A 91 -11.00 -1.99 -11.45
C GLN A 91 -12.24 -2.78 -11.06
N SER A 92 -12.21 -3.54 -9.96
CA SER A 92 -13.38 -4.30 -9.53
C SER A 92 -14.34 -3.51 -8.66
N GLN A 93 -13.92 -2.34 -8.18
CA GLN A 93 -14.68 -1.48 -7.28
C GLN A 93 -15.03 -2.14 -5.94
N SER A 94 -14.34 -3.23 -5.57
CA SER A 94 -14.62 -3.94 -4.31
C SER A 94 -13.77 -3.43 -3.15
N ALA A 95 -12.55 -2.94 -3.43
CA ALA A 95 -11.68 -2.38 -2.39
C ALA A 95 -11.94 -0.89 -2.19
N SER A 96 -11.71 -0.41 -0.97
CA SER A 96 -11.62 1.02 -0.71
C SER A 96 -10.25 1.49 -1.21
N VAL A 97 -10.21 2.44 -2.14
CA VAL A 97 -8.96 2.88 -2.76
C VAL A 97 -8.80 4.39 -2.60
N ASP A 98 -7.67 4.79 -2.05
CA ASP A 98 -7.30 6.20 -1.92
C ASP A 98 -5.92 6.43 -2.52
N CYS A 99 -5.73 7.61 -3.10
CA CYS A 99 -4.43 8.06 -3.58
C CYS A 99 -4.11 9.37 -2.88
N VAL A 100 -3.02 9.39 -2.12
CA VAL A 100 -2.65 10.55 -1.31
C VAL A 100 -1.27 11.07 -1.72
N HIS A 101 -0.96 12.30 -1.32
CA HIS A 101 0.25 13.00 -1.78
C HIS A 101 1.34 13.08 -0.71
N ASP A 102 1.08 12.61 0.50
CA ASP A 102 2.08 12.63 1.57
C ASP A 102 1.78 11.56 2.62
N ILE A 103 2.77 11.31 3.48
CA ILE A 103 2.65 10.28 4.52
C ILE A 103 1.70 10.68 5.65
N ASP A 104 1.51 11.96 5.88
CA ASP A 104 0.60 12.40 6.94
C ASP A 104 -0.86 12.08 6.56
N ALA A 105 -1.23 12.33 5.31
CA ALA A 105 -2.55 11.95 4.80
C ALA A 105 -2.73 10.43 4.83
N ALA A 106 -1.70 9.68 4.46
CA ALA A 106 -1.75 8.21 4.51
C ALA A 106 -1.92 7.72 5.95
N GLU A 107 -1.17 8.28 6.88
CA GLU A 107 -1.27 7.92 8.29
C GLU A 107 -2.68 8.17 8.83
N GLN A 108 -3.28 9.32 8.50
CA GLN A 108 -4.61 9.65 8.98
C GLN A 108 -5.65 8.65 8.48
N LEU A 109 -5.55 8.23 7.21
CA LEU A 109 -6.44 7.22 6.66
C LEU A 109 -6.30 5.89 7.40
N VAL A 110 -5.07 5.47 7.69
CA VAL A 110 -4.83 4.22 8.42
C VAL A 110 -5.37 4.30 9.84
N ILE A 111 -5.18 5.43 10.52
CA ILE A 111 -5.72 5.63 11.87
C ILE A 111 -7.25 5.52 11.86
N ASP A 112 -7.91 6.16 10.90
CA ASP A 112 -9.36 6.11 10.79
C ASP A 112 -9.86 4.70 10.49
N LEU A 113 -9.18 3.98 9.59
CA LEU A 113 -9.52 2.59 9.28
C LEU A 113 -9.33 1.69 10.51
N ALA A 114 -8.25 1.88 11.26
CA ALA A 114 -7.97 1.09 12.45
C ALA A 114 -8.99 1.33 13.56
N ARG A 115 -9.52 2.54 13.67
CA ARG A 115 -10.59 2.83 14.63
C ARG A 115 -11.88 2.08 14.29
N ASN A 116 -12.20 1.99 13.01
CA ASN A 116 -13.40 1.30 12.53
C ASN A 116 -13.19 -0.21 12.45
N HIS A 117 -11.94 -0.65 12.34
CA HIS A 117 -11.57 -2.05 12.20
C HIS A 117 -10.41 -2.37 13.15
N PRO A 118 -10.71 -2.65 14.44
CA PRO A 118 -9.65 -2.91 15.43
C PRO A 118 -8.76 -4.10 15.11
N ASP A 119 -9.22 -5.00 14.24
CA ASP A 119 -8.48 -6.16 13.77
C ASP A 119 -7.59 -5.86 12.56
N ALA A 120 -7.50 -4.60 12.12
CA ALA A 120 -6.79 -4.24 10.90
C ALA A 120 -5.33 -4.67 10.91
N VAL A 121 -4.88 -5.21 9.79
CA VAL A 121 -3.48 -5.58 9.53
C VAL A 121 -2.99 -4.71 8.38
N VAL A 122 -1.83 -4.09 8.55
CA VAL A 122 -1.32 -3.11 7.58
C VAL A 122 0.01 -3.57 6.99
N LEU A 123 0.05 -3.64 5.67
CA LEU A 123 1.29 -3.81 4.91
C LEU A 123 1.80 -2.41 4.52
N LEU A 124 3.08 -2.18 4.74
CA LEU A 124 3.76 -0.93 4.38
C LEU A 124 4.88 -1.26 3.41
N LYS A 125 4.73 -0.85 2.15
CA LYS A 125 5.73 -1.22 1.13
C LYS A 125 5.87 -0.15 0.06
N GLY A 126 7.13 0.21 -0.23
CA GLY A 126 7.46 1.20 -1.25
C GLY A 126 8.95 1.49 -1.25
N SER A 127 9.40 2.30 -2.19
CA SER A 127 10.80 2.76 -2.21
C SER A 127 11.06 3.77 -1.09
N HIS A 128 12.34 4.03 -0.78
CA HIS A 128 12.70 5.05 0.19
C HIS A 128 12.12 6.43 -0.18
N ALA A 129 12.03 6.72 -1.47
CA ALA A 129 11.52 8.01 -1.95
C ALA A 129 10.04 8.22 -1.60
N SER A 130 9.30 7.17 -1.25
CA SER A 130 7.89 7.28 -0.89
C SER A 130 7.66 7.93 0.49
N GLY A 131 8.69 7.99 1.33
CA GLY A 131 8.56 8.49 2.70
C GLY A 131 7.99 7.48 3.69
N LEU A 132 7.65 6.29 3.25
CA LEU A 132 7.05 5.28 4.13
C LEU A 132 8.00 4.79 5.21
N SER A 133 9.32 4.89 5.01
CA SER A 133 10.30 4.56 6.05
C SER A 133 10.13 5.43 7.30
N ALA A 134 9.87 6.73 7.11
CA ALA A 134 9.62 7.64 8.23
C ALA A 134 8.35 7.27 8.98
N LEU A 135 7.32 6.87 8.26
CA LEU A 135 6.06 6.42 8.86
C LEU A 135 6.25 5.13 9.65
N ALA A 136 7.00 4.18 9.08
CA ALA A 136 7.31 2.93 9.78
C ALA A 136 8.08 3.18 11.08
N GLU A 137 9.07 4.08 11.06
CA GLU A 137 9.81 4.45 12.27
C GLU A 137 8.89 5.09 13.31
N ARG A 138 7.98 5.96 12.87
CA ARG A 138 7.01 6.64 13.74
C ARG A 138 6.14 5.61 14.46
N TRP A 139 5.66 4.61 13.75
CA TRP A 139 4.80 3.57 14.32
C TRP A 139 5.56 2.59 15.20
N ALA A 140 6.84 2.33 14.92
CA ALA A 140 7.66 1.43 15.72
C ALA A 140 7.95 1.98 17.13
N LYS A 141 7.86 3.31 17.31
CA LYS A 141 8.09 3.96 18.61
C LYS A 141 6.86 3.97 19.51
N ASN A 142 5.74 3.64 18.96
CA ASN A 142 4.48 3.57 19.69
C ASN A 142 4.14 2.12 20.00
#